data_6770dbfd47bd77d6dd06501cc97b2104
#
_entry.id   6770dbfd47bd77d6dd06501cc97b2104
#
_cell.length_a   1.000
_cell.length_b   1.000
_cell.length_c   1.000
_cell.angle_alpha   90.00
_cell.angle_beta   90.00
_cell.angle_gamma   90.00
#
_symmetry.space_group_name_H-M   'P 1'
#
loop_
_entity.id
_entity.type
_entity.pdbx_description
1 polymer ?
#
loop_
_entity_poly.entity_id
_entity_poly.type
_entity_poly.pdbx_seq_one_letter_code
_entity_poly.pdbx_strand_id
1 'polypeptide(L)'
;MEVVKISDVNPNPNNPRTIKDDKFKQLVKSIKDFPEMLELRPIVVNDDMIVLGGNMRLKACKEAGLKKVTIIKASNLTEQQQKEFIIKDNVGFGEHDWEILRADWDLDELTEWGLDVPDFGGEDEMIASDESGTTLALTAVKFKNYVIYVTKEEEEAFEKAIINYIDDNGITTGLMSKLLGLC
;
A
#
# COMPACT_ATOMS: atom_id res chain seq x y z
N MET A 1 -23.01 8.14 -16.43
CA MET A 1 -22.96 6.89 -15.64
C MET A 1 -24.11 6.00 -16.07
N GLU A 2 -23.86 4.73 -16.31
CA GLU A 2 -24.84 3.76 -16.76
C GLU A 2 -24.68 2.46 -15.97
N VAL A 3 -25.77 1.74 -15.71
CA VAL A 3 -25.70 0.37 -15.14
C VAL A 3 -25.96 -0.61 -16.27
N VAL A 4 -24.97 -1.43 -16.55
CA VAL A 4 -25.01 -2.40 -17.67
C VAL A 4 -24.83 -3.84 -17.16
N LYS A 5 -25.15 -4.82 -18.02
CA LYS A 5 -24.81 -6.21 -17.70
C LYS A 5 -23.30 -6.38 -17.72
N ILE A 6 -22.77 -7.11 -16.74
CA ILE A 6 -21.32 -7.35 -16.63
C ILE A 6 -20.77 -8.14 -17.82
N SER A 7 -21.63 -8.94 -18.49
CA SER A 7 -21.29 -9.67 -19.72
C SER A 7 -20.97 -8.77 -20.90
N ASP A 8 -21.50 -7.55 -20.90
CA ASP A 8 -21.39 -6.61 -22.03
C ASP A 8 -20.11 -5.78 -21.92
N VAL A 9 -19.38 -5.90 -20.78
CA VAL A 9 -18.12 -5.20 -20.54
C VAL A 9 -16.93 -6.12 -20.77
N ASN A 10 -16.04 -5.70 -21.67
CA ASN A 10 -14.87 -6.45 -22.09
C ASN A 10 -13.61 -5.98 -21.34
N PRO A 11 -12.84 -6.91 -20.72
CA PRO A 11 -11.56 -6.55 -20.14
C PRO A 11 -10.60 -6.09 -21.24
N ASN A 12 -9.72 -5.13 -20.90
CA ASN A 12 -8.68 -4.71 -21.82
C ASN A 12 -7.52 -5.71 -21.77
N PRO A 13 -7.22 -6.44 -22.87
CA PRO A 13 -6.12 -7.40 -22.89
C PRO A 13 -4.74 -6.75 -22.82
N ASN A 14 -4.64 -5.47 -23.18
CA ASN A 14 -3.40 -4.70 -23.20
C ASN A 14 -3.18 -3.89 -21.91
N ASN A 15 -3.92 -4.18 -20.83
CA ASN A 15 -3.73 -3.50 -19.55
C ASN A 15 -2.43 -3.99 -18.90
N PRO A 16 -1.45 -3.10 -18.64
CA PRO A 16 -0.16 -3.49 -18.07
C PRO A 16 -0.22 -3.82 -16.58
N ARG A 17 -1.33 -3.47 -15.90
CA ARG A 17 -1.45 -3.68 -14.46
C ARG A 17 -1.77 -5.12 -14.11
N THR A 18 -1.00 -5.69 -13.20
CA THR A 18 -1.24 -7.00 -12.59
C THR A 18 -1.63 -6.84 -11.11
N ILE A 19 -2.20 -7.88 -10.53
CA ILE A 19 -2.56 -7.92 -9.11
C ILE A 19 -2.15 -9.30 -8.55
N LYS A 20 -1.60 -9.32 -7.35
CA LYS A 20 -1.28 -10.56 -6.62
C LYS A 20 -2.56 -11.23 -6.14
N ASP A 21 -2.53 -12.56 -5.98
CA ASP A 21 -3.73 -13.35 -5.65
C ASP A 21 -4.37 -12.96 -4.30
N ASP A 22 -3.57 -12.68 -3.28
CA ASP A 22 -4.03 -12.22 -1.98
C ASP A 22 -4.71 -10.84 -2.06
N LYS A 23 -4.11 -9.88 -2.75
CA LYS A 23 -4.72 -8.56 -3.01
C LYS A 23 -5.98 -8.66 -3.88
N PHE A 24 -6.01 -9.61 -4.81
CA PHE A 24 -7.22 -9.86 -5.58
C PHE A 24 -8.37 -10.40 -4.72
N LYS A 25 -8.08 -11.32 -3.79
CA LYS A 25 -9.07 -11.82 -2.84
C LYS A 25 -9.61 -10.70 -1.92
N GLN A 26 -8.73 -9.81 -1.45
CA GLN A 26 -9.13 -8.63 -0.69
C GLN A 26 -10.05 -7.71 -1.51
N LEU A 27 -9.73 -7.47 -2.79
CA LEU A 27 -10.58 -6.66 -3.67
C LEU A 27 -11.97 -7.31 -3.86
N VAL A 28 -12.03 -8.64 -4.03
CA VAL A 28 -13.30 -9.38 -4.14
C VAL A 28 -14.11 -9.25 -2.84
N LYS A 29 -13.46 -9.39 -1.68
CA LYS A 29 -14.09 -9.20 -0.37
C LYS A 29 -14.63 -7.78 -0.24
N SER A 30 -13.82 -6.76 -0.50
CA SER A 30 -14.22 -5.35 -0.43
C SER A 30 -15.45 -5.03 -1.29
N ILE A 31 -15.55 -5.60 -2.51
CA ILE A 31 -16.72 -5.43 -3.38
C ILE A 31 -17.98 -6.10 -2.80
N LYS A 32 -17.83 -7.23 -2.12
CA LYS A 32 -18.96 -7.92 -1.46
C LYS A 32 -19.42 -7.17 -0.22
N ASP A 33 -18.49 -6.64 0.55
CA ASP A 33 -18.77 -5.97 1.83
C ASP A 33 -19.30 -4.54 1.63
N PHE A 34 -18.86 -3.87 0.57
CA PHE A 34 -19.26 -2.50 0.25
C PHE A 34 -19.55 -2.30 -1.25
N PRO A 35 -20.63 -2.89 -1.79
CA PRO A 35 -20.96 -2.84 -3.22
C PRO A 35 -21.28 -1.42 -3.72
N GLU A 36 -21.78 -0.52 -2.87
CA GLU A 36 -22.08 0.87 -3.21
C GLU A 36 -20.84 1.64 -3.66
N MET A 37 -19.66 1.20 -3.27
CA MET A 37 -18.39 1.75 -3.73
C MET A 37 -18.25 1.69 -5.25
N LEU A 38 -18.91 0.74 -5.93
CA LEU A 38 -18.91 0.63 -7.39
C LEU A 38 -19.64 1.79 -8.08
N GLU A 39 -20.61 2.44 -7.41
CA GLU A 39 -21.28 3.62 -7.90
C GLU A 39 -20.39 4.86 -7.77
N LEU A 40 -19.59 4.91 -6.70
CA LEU A 40 -18.65 6.02 -6.45
C LEU A 40 -17.36 5.90 -7.29
N ARG A 41 -16.97 4.67 -7.64
CA ARG A 41 -15.81 4.36 -8.49
C ARG A 41 -16.20 3.45 -9.64
N PRO A 42 -16.95 3.94 -10.63
CA PRO A 42 -17.41 3.13 -11.77
C PRO A 42 -16.25 2.63 -12.63
N ILE A 43 -16.54 1.64 -13.46
CA ILE A 43 -15.62 1.14 -14.48
C ILE A 43 -15.65 2.10 -15.67
N VAL A 44 -14.49 2.53 -16.14
CA VAL A 44 -14.38 3.41 -17.32
C VAL A 44 -14.16 2.56 -18.55
N VAL A 45 -15.00 2.74 -19.58
CA VAL A 45 -14.93 1.99 -20.85
C VAL A 45 -14.90 2.94 -22.05
N ASN A 46 -14.38 2.47 -23.18
CA ASN A 46 -14.52 3.13 -24.46
C ASN A 46 -15.88 2.80 -25.14
N ASP A 47 -16.07 3.27 -26.37
CA ASP A 47 -17.32 3.01 -27.13
C ASP A 47 -17.53 1.53 -27.46
N ASP A 48 -16.46 0.74 -27.59
CA ASP A 48 -16.49 -0.70 -27.83
C ASP A 48 -16.68 -1.51 -26.51
N MET A 49 -17.02 -0.84 -25.42
CA MET A 49 -17.17 -1.46 -24.09
C MET A 49 -15.89 -2.13 -23.55
N ILE A 50 -14.72 -1.72 -24.04
CA ILE A 50 -13.41 -2.17 -23.55
C ILE A 50 -12.99 -1.30 -22.37
N VAL A 51 -12.56 -1.94 -21.27
CA VAL A 51 -12.17 -1.24 -20.05
C VAL A 51 -10.90 -0.43 -20.25
N LEU A 52 -10.98 0.86 -19.95
CA LEU A 52 -9.84 1.77 -19.85
C LEU A 52 -9.36 1.90 -18.40
N GLY A 53 -10.29 1.97 -17.43
CA GLY A 53 -10.00 2.04 -15.99
C GLY A 53 -10.86 1.07 -15.19
N GLY A 54 -10.25 0.35 -14.24
CA GLY A 54 -10.96 -0.62 -13.39
C GLY A 54 -10.97 -2.07 -13.89
N ASN A 55 -9.99 -2.50 -14.65
CA ASN A 55 -9.87 -3.87 -15.20
C ASN A 55 -9.89 -4.94 -14.09
N MET A 56 -9.13 -4.73 -13.00
CA MET A 56 -9.12 -5.63 -11.84
C MET A 56 -10.45 -5.61 -11.10
N ARG A 57 -11.10 -4.43 -11.05
CA ARG A 57 -12.44 -4.27 -10.47
C ARG A 57 -13.49 -5.06 -11.26
N LEU A 58 -13.48 -5.00 -12.60
CA LEU A 58 -14.35 -5.83 -13.45
C LEU A 58 -14.15 -7.32 -13.17
N LYS A 59 -12.90 -7.76 -13.08
CA LYS A 59 -12.56 -9.16 -12.78
C LYS A 59 -13.08 -9.57 -11.41
N ALA A 60 -12.89 -8.72 -10.40
CA ALA A 60 -13.36 -8.97 -9.04
C ALA A 60 -14.89 -8.94 -8.93
N CYS A 61 -15.59 -8.08 -9.67
CA CYS A 61 -17.06 -8.09 -9.76
C CYS A 61 -17.60 -9.39 -10.35
N LYS A 62 -16.92 -9.93 -11.38
CA LYS A 62 -17.26 -11.24 -11.96
C LYS A 62 -17.10 -12.36 -10.93
N GLU A 63 -15.98 -12.38 -10.21
CA GLU A 63 -15.68 -13.34 -9.15
C GLU A 63 -16.64 -13.21 -7.95
N ALA A 64 -17.03 -11.98 -7.61
CA ALA A 64 -18.04 -11.72 -6.59
C ALA A 64 -19.46 -12.15 -7.00
N GLY A 65 -19.68 -12.54 -8.27
CA GLY A 65 -20.97 -13.01 -8.80
C GLY A 65 -21.95 -11.93 -9.20
N LEU A 66 -21.50 -10.66 -9.34
CA LEU A 66 -22.36 -9.56 -9.76
C LEU A 66 -22.83 -9.75 -11.21
N LYS A 67 -24.08 -9.40 -11.48
CA LYS A 67 -24.69 -9.48 -12.82
C LYS A 67 -24.66 -8.14 -13.55
N LYS A 68 -24.54 -7.04 -12.82
CA LYS A 68 -24.52 -5.68 -13.34
C LYS A 68 -23.36 -4.89 -12.72
N VAL A 69 -22.88 -3.92 -13.44
CA VAL A 69 -21.83 -2.98 -12.98
C VAL A 69 -22.14 -1.58 -13.47
N THR A 70 -21.71 -0.58 -12.70
CA THR A 70 -21.80 0.83 -13.07
C THR A 70 -20.59 1.20 -13.93
N ILE A 71 -20.83 1.84 -15.06
CA ILE A 71 -19.80 2.29 -16.00
C ILE A 71 -19.90 3.78 -16.30
N ILE A 72 -18.76 4.31 -16.77
CA ILE A 72 -18.68 5.61 -17.49
C ILE A 72 -18.10 5.33 -18.86
N LYS A 73 -18.77 5.81 -19.92
CA LYS A 73 -18.22 5.80 -21.28
C LYS A 73 -17.34 7.02 -21.51
N ALA A 74 -16.13 6.77 -21.95
CA ALA A 74 -15.14 7.79 -22.34
C ALA A 74 -15.14 7.99 -23.87
N SER A 75 -16.31 8.31 -24.44
CA SER A 75 -16.56 8.41 -25.89
C SER A 75 -15.78 9.52 -26.60
N ASN A 76 -15.29 10.51 -25.86
CA ASN A 76 -14.62 11.68 -26.45
C ASN A 76 -13.08 11.57 -26.43
N LEU A 77 -12.52 10.42 -26.04
CA LEU A 77 -11.07 10.22 -25.98
C LEU A 77 -10.54 9.65 -27.29
N THR A 78 -9.52 10.29 -27.85
CA THR A 78 -8.74 9.71 -28.95
C THR A 78 -8.01 8.43 -28.48
N GLU A 79 -7.56 7.57 -29.40
CA GLU A 79 -6.78 6.38 -29.03
C GLU A 79 -5.55 6.69 -28.18
N GLN A 80 -4.87 7.80 -28.49
CA GLN A 80 -3.70 8.24 -27.72
C GLN A 80 -4.10 8.65 -26.29
N GLN A 81 -5.22 9.38 -26.14
CA GLN A 81 -5.74 9.75 -24.83
C GLN A 81 -6.23 8.54 -24.02
N GLN A 82 -6.79 7.52 -24.68
CA GLN A 82 -7.15 6.27 -24.01
C GLN A 82 -5.91 5.55 -23.45
N LYS A 83 -4.83 5.46 -24.22
CA LYS A 83 -3.55 4.91 -23.76
C LYS A 83 -2.96 5.71 -22.59
N GLU A 84 -3.00 7.03 -22.70
CA GLU A 84 -2.53 7.94 -21.64
C GLU A 84 -3.37 7.77 -20.36
N PHE A 85 -4.69 7.67 -20.50
CA PHE A 85 -5.60 7.44 -19.38
C PHE A 85 -5.29 6.13 -18.64
N ILE A 86 -5.09 5.02 -19.37
CA ILE A 86 -4.74 3.71 -18.77
C ILE A 86 -3.50 3.82 -17.88
N ILE A 87 -2.49 4.56 -18.32
CA ILE A 87 -1.27 4.75 -17.52
C ILE A 87 -1.53 5.67 -16.33
N LYS A 88 -2.13 6.84 -16.55
CA LYS A 88 -2.38 7.84 -15.51
C LYS A 88 -3.35 7.33 -14.41
N ASP A 89 -4.35 6.53 -14.75
CA ASP A 89 -5.26 5.89 -13.78
C ASP A 89 -4.54 4.89 -12.86
N ASN A 90 -3.36 4.42 -13.26
CA ASN A 90 -2.56 3.46 -12.52
C ASN A 90 -1.35 4.07 -11.80
N VAL A 91 -1.06 5.36 -12.01
CA VAL A 91 0.01 6.07 -11.30
C VAL A 91 -0.53 6.58 -9.97
N GLY A 92 0.03 6.08 -8.88
CA GLY A 92 -0.25 6.60 -7.54
C GLY A 92 0.50 7.92 -7.34
N PHE A 93 -0.25 9.03 -7.30
CA PHE A 93 0.30 10.33 -6.92
C PHE A 93 -0.02 10.59 -5.45
N GLY A 94 0.97 10.59 -4.61
CA GLY A 94 0.83 10.87 -3.19
C GLY A 94 1.17 9.67 -2.30
N GLU A 95 1.43 10.01 -1.09
CA GLU A 95 1.75 9.09 0.00
C GLU A 95 0.72 9.27 1.12
N HIS A 96 0.60 8.28 1.97
CA HIS A 96 -0.25 8.39 3.14
C HIS A 96 0.50 9.10 4.27
N ASP A 97 -0.17 10.05 4.92
CA ASP A 97 0.28 10.60 6.17
C ASP A 97 -0.04 9.59 7.28
N TRP A 98 0.98 8.88 7.71
CA TRP A 98 0.83 7.81 8.71
C TRP A 98 0.59 8.34 10.11
N GLU A 99 0.97 9.59 10.43
CA GLU A 99 0.68 10.20 11.72
C GLU A 99 -0.82 10.44 11.85
N ILE A 100 -1.46 11.00 10.81
CA ILE A 100 -2.90 11.20 10.77
C ILE A 100 -3.64 9.85 10.78
N LEU A 101 -3.19 8.88 9.98
CA LEU A 101 -3.84 7.57 9.93
C LEU A 101 -3.80 6.86 11.29
N ARG A 102 -2.67 6.92 11.99
CA ARG A 102 -2.55 6.34 13.34
C ARG A 102 -3.38 7.07 14.40
N ALA A 103 -3.58 8.38 14.24
CA ALA A 103 -4.35 9.18 15.20
C ALA A 103 -5.87 8.98 15.06
N ASP A 104 -6.37 8.86 13.83
CA ASP A 104 -7.79 8.97 13.52
C ASP A 104 -8.42 7.66 13.02
N TRP A 105 -7.62 6.62 12.73
CA TRP A 105 -8.07 5.37 12.10
C TRP A 105 -7.56 4.14 12.83
N ASP A 106 -8.36 3.08 12.84
CA ASP A 106 -7.92 1.76 13.31
C ASP A 106 -7.03 1.09 12.26
N LEU A 107 -5.80 0.73 12.65
CA LEU A 107 -4.81 0.17 11.72
C LEU A 107 -5.18 -1.24 11.26
N ASP A 108 -5.91 -2.01 12.09
CA ASP A 108 -6.38 -3.34 11.74
C ASP A 108 -7.50 -3.23 10.69
N GLU A 109 -8.43 -2.26 10.85
CA GLU A 109 -9.44 -1.96 9.84
C GLU A 109 -8.82 -1.50 8.51
N LEU A 110 -7.81 -0.61 8.55
CA LEU A 110 -7.09 -0.17 7.34
C LEU A 110 -6.45 -1.36 6.61
N THR A 111 -5.87 -2.29 7.37
CA THR A 111 -5.29 -3.52 6.83
C THR A 111 -6.36 -4.42 6.23
N GLU A 112 -7.49 -4.59 6.90
CA GLU A 112 -8.62 -5.38 6.42
C GLU A 112 -9.21 -4.78 5.13
N TRP A 113 -9.26 -3.45 5.01
CA TRP A 113 -9.70 -2.75 3.79
C TRP A 113 -8.68 -2.80 2.65
N GLY A 114 -7.49 -3.36 2.90
CA GLY A 114 -6.51 -3.65 1.86
C GLY A 114 -5.37 -2.65 1.75
N LEU A 115 -5.28 -1.69 2.70
CA LEU A 115 -4.13 -0.80 2.79
C LEU A 115 -2.91 -1.61 3.28
N ASP A 116 -1.76 -1.41 2.63
CA ASP A 116 -0.49 -1.95 3.11
C ASP A 116 0.02 -1.04 4.24
N VAL A 117 -0.46 -1.32 5.46
CA VAL A 117 -0.04 -0.60 6.65
C VAL A 117 1.40 -1.04 6.96
N PRO A 118 2.36 -0.09 7.03
CA PRO A 118 3.70 -0.41 7.50
C PRO A 118 3.62 -0.97 8.92
N ASP A 119 4.51 -1.90 9.22
CA ASP A 119 4.74 -2.29 10.59
C ASP A 119 5.47 -1.11 11.27
N PHE A 120 4.73 -0.35 12.03
CA PHE A 120 5.29 0.78 12.78
C PHE A 120 6.12 0.31 13.99
N GLY A 121 6.38 -1.02 14.10
CA GLY A 121 6.91 -1.63 15.29
C GLY A 121 6.01 -1.17 16.45
N GLY A 122 5.09 -1.99 16.91
CA GLY A 122 4.41 -1.64 18.14
C GLY A 122 5.46 -1.17 19.13
N GLU A 123 5.12 -0.19 19.96
CA GLU A 123 5.80 -0.01 21.24
C GLU A 123 5.53 -1.28 22.07
N ASP A 124 5.98 -2.42 21.57
CA ASP A 124 6.32 -3.52 22.42
C ASP A 124 7.56 -3.02 23.19
N GLU A 125 7.29 -2.22 24.21
CA GLU A 125 8.21 -2.16 25.33
C GLU A 125 8.37 -3.62 25.80
N MET A 126 9.26 -4.35 25.15
CA MET A 126 9.69 -5.63 25.69
C MET A 126 10.38 -5.29 26.99
N ILE A 127 9.65 -5.52 28.07
CA ILE A 127 10.19 -5.47 29.41
C ILE A 127 11.14 -6.67 29.53
N ALA A 128 12.41 -6.46 29.26
CA ALA A 128 13.45 -7.40 29.62
C ALA A 128 13.91 -7.10 31.05
N SER A 129 14.11 -8.13 31.84
CA SER A 129 14.78 -8.00 33.13
C SER A 129 16.23 -8.44 32.96
N ASP A 130 17.18 -7.66 33.45
CA ASP A 130 18.56 -8.07 33.56
C ASP A 130 18.73 -9.15 34.68
N GLU A 131 19.92 -9.71 34.81
CA GLU A 131 20.23 -10.68 35.87
C GLU A 131 20.03 -10.14 37.29
N SER A 132 19.91 -8.83 37.45
CA SER A 132 19.63 -8.13 38.73
C SER A 132 18.14 -7.88 38.99
N GLY A 133 17.25 -8.23 38.03
CA GLY A 133 15.81 -8.00 38.13
C GLY A 133 15.38 -6.55 37.80
N THR A 134 16.27 -5.76 37.20
CA THR A 134 15.97 -4.39 36.75
C THR A 134 15.22 -4.43 35.45
N THR A 135 14.07 -3.76 35.37
CA THR A 135 13.27 -3.64 34.15
C THR A 135 13.95 -2.68 33.16
N LEU A 136 14.26 -3.15 31.96
CA LEU A 136 14.85 -2.36 30.90
C LEU A 136 13.77 -2.06 29.85
N ALA A 137 13.55 -0.78 29.53
CA ALA A 137 12.80 -0.37 28.34
C ALA A 137 13.69 -0.58 27.10
N LEU A 138 13.21 -1.37 26.14
CA LEU A 138 13.94 -1.70 24.92
C LEU A 138 13.22 -1.08 23.72
N THR A 139 13.98 -0.44 22.83
CA THR A 139 13.48 0.02 21.54
C THR A 139 13.73 -1.02 20.45
N ALA A 140 12.76 -1.27 19.60
CA ALA A 140 12.89 -2.20 18.48
C ALA A 140 13.47 -1.52 17.24
N VAL A 141 14.63 -2.00 16.77
CA VAL A 141 15.22 -1.58 15.48
C VAL A 141 15.05 -2.71 14.48
N LYS A 142 14.37 -2.44 13.36
CA LYS A 142 14.07 -3.44 12.34
C LYS A 142 15.03 -3.33 11.16
N PHE A 143 15.65 -4.46 10.82
CA PHE A 143 16.48 -4.59 9.62
C PHE A 143 16.05 -5.81 8.80
N LYS A 144 15.40 -5.58 7.65
CA LYS A 144 14.76 -6.62 6.83
C LYS A 144 13.75 -7.44 7.66
N ASN A 145 14.04 -8.74 7.86
CA ASN A 145 13.20 -9.67 8.63
C ASN A 145 13.68 -9.83 10.09
N TYR A 146 14.69 -9.08 10.50
CA TYR A 146 15.24 -9.14 11.84
C TYR A 146 14.74 -7.96 12.67
N VAL A 147 14.32 -8.25 13.89
CA VAL A 147 14.02 -7.26 14.92
C VAL A 147 15.13 -7.31 15.94
N ILE A 148 15.79 -6.20 16.18
CA ILE A 148 16.89 -6.05 17.12
C ILE A 148 16.39 -5.15 18.23
N TYR A 149 16.39 -5.64 19.45
CA TYR A 149 16.02 -4.84 20.61
C TYR A 149 17.26 -4.16 21.17
N VAL A 150 17.20 -2.86 21.34
CA VAL A 150 18.29 -2.03 21.86
C VAL A 150 17.83 -1.30 23.12
N THR A 151 18.75 -1.08 24.04
CA THR A 151 18.48 -0.25 25.20
C THR A 151 18.42 1.22 24.78
N LYS A 152 17.85 2.08 25.63
CA LYS A 152 17.79 3.52 25.36
C LYS A 152 19.17 4.14 25.16
N GLU A 153 20.18 3.65 25.89
CA GLU A 153 21.57 4.10 25.76
C GLU A 153 22.17 3.71 24.41
N GLU A 154 21.85 2.49 23.92
CA GLU A 154 22.29 2.03 22.61
C GLU A 154 21.59 2.80 21.48
N GLU A 155 20.29 3.11 21.64
CA GLU A 155 19.52 3.94 20.69
C GLU A 155 20.13 5.33 20.58
N GLU A 156 20.36 6.02 21.71
CA GLU A 156 20.99 7.33 21.74
C GLU A 156 22.40 7.33 21.14
N ALA A 157 23.17 6.27 21.39
CA ALA A 157 24.50 6.10 20.82
C ALA A 157 24.44 5.89 19.30
N PHE A 158 23.47 5.12 18.81
CA PHE A 158 23.26 4.87 17.41
C PHE A 158 22.80 6.13 16.65
N GLU A 159 21.84 6.86 17.22
CA GLU A 159 21.38 8.14 16.69
C GLU A 159 22.53 9.14 16.56
N LYS A 160 23.33 9.27 17.61
CA LYS A 160 24.51 10.14 17.60
C LYS A 160 25.53 9.73 16.54
N ALA A 161 25.72 8.42 16.34
CA ALA A 161 26.61 7.90 15.30
C ALA A 161 26.09 8.26 13.88
N ILE A 162 24.77 8.18 13.66
CA ILE A 162 24.12 8.59 12.42
C ILE A 162 24.34 10.09 12.16
N ILE A 163 24.03 10.93 13.13
CA ILE A 163 24.16 12.40 13.01
C ILE A 163 25.60 12.78 12.68
N ASN A 164 26.57 12.29 13.47
CA ASN A 164 27.98 12.56 13.22
C ASN A 164 28.44 12.10 11.82
N TYR A 165 27.95 10.94 11.38
CA TYR A 165 28.31 10.44 10.05
C TYR A 165 27.73 11.31 8.92
N ILE A 166 26.50 11.80 9.09
CA ILE A 166 25.86 12.70 8.12
C ILE A 166 26.59 14.05 8.08
N ASP A 167 26.95 14.59 9.24
CA ASP A 167 27.69 15.86 9.35
C ASP A 167 29.05 15.77 8.65
N ASP A 168 29.75 14.64 8.80
CA ASP A 168 31.06 14.43 8.19
C ASP A 168 31.00 14.13 6.69
N ASN A 169 29.95 13.46 6.20
CA ASN A 169 29.90 12.89 4.84
C ASN A 169 28.75 13.45 3.97
N GLY A 170 27.78 14.16 4.56
CA GLY A 170 26.61 14.70 3.87
C GLY A 170 25.58 13.66 3.38
N ILE A 171 25.82 12.36 3.64
CA ILE A 171 24.97 11.23 3.20
C ILE A 171 24.98 10.12 4.24
N THR A 172 24.01 9.21 4.16
CA THR A 172 23.93 8.03 5.03
C THR A 172 24.56 6.76 4.42
N THR A 173 24.91 6.79 3.13
CA THR A 173 25.52 5.64 2.45
C THR A 173 26.90 5.35 2.99
N GLY A 174 27.14 4.10 3.39
CA GLY A 174 28.43 3.67 3.98
C GLY A 174 28.46 3.70 5.53
N LEU A 175 27.47 4.27 6.20
CA LEU A 175 27.36 4.28 7.65
C LEU A 175 27.51 2.88 8.24
N MET A 176 26.78 1.89 7.70
CA MET A 176 26.83 0.51 8.19
C MET A 176 28.23 -0.11 8.01
N SER A 177 28.91 0.19 6.91
CA SER A 177 30.29 -0.27 6.69
C SER A 177 31.22 0.27 7.77
N LYS A 178 31.08 1.55 8.13
CA LYS A 178 31.84 2.18 9.20
C LYS A 178 31.54 1.58 10.57
N LEU A 179 30.27 1.37 10.89
CA LEU A 179 29.83 0.80 12.18
C LEU A 179 30.30 -0.65 12.35
N LEU A 180 30.33 -1.42 11.26
CA LEU A 180 30.77 -2.82 11.25
C LEU A 180 32.28 -2.98 11.05
N GLY A 181 33.03 -1.88 10.94
CA GLY A 181 34.48 -1.93 10.73
C GLY A 181 34.88 -2.57 9.40
N LEU A 182 34.08 -2.40 8.35
CA LEU A 182 34.30 -2.96 7.01
C LEU A 182 35.05 -1.99 6.07
N CYS A 183 35.41 -0.81 6.56
CA CYS A 183 36.18 0.24 5.83
C CYS A 183 37.59 0.33 6.41
#